data_f2126d08f229352e7f13cbd8219cd353
#
_entry.id   f2126d08f229352e7f13cbd8219cd353
#
_cell.length_a   1.000
_cell.length_b   1.000
_cell.length_c   1.000
_cell.angle_alpha   90.00
_cell.angle_beta   90.00
_cell.angle_gamma   90.00
#
_symmetry.space_group_name_H-M   'P 1'
#
loop_
_entity.id
_entity.type
_entity.pdbx_description
1 polymer ?
#
loop_
_entity_poly.entity_id
_entity_poly.type
_entity_poly.pdbx_seq_one_letter_code
_entity_poly.pdbx_strand_id
1 'polypeptide(L)'
;MKIIENFLDVNEVKQIKEHYKNHSFTCNIGDYANTEVDQKLFNKMLHEKFITLFDSYKITQASIYQRCYLPFGIHTDSKTRMDPTRSVDTEGVAVLIPLDEGEHFNTVVWKEKCANNEEITQLITDFVNLPNDKVQNSNITEEVDLDFAWEKGERNFCNHLTLDGVYNWKLGTAVIWERNQLHASSDFTKHHKYKDAITTFFE
;
A
#
# COMPACT_ATOMS: atom_id res chain seq x y z
N MET A 1 -0.48 4.36 11.32
CA MET A 1 -1.36 3.39 10.63
C MET A 1 -2.60 3.09 11.46
N LYS A 2 -3.81 2.98 10.83
CA LYS A 2 -5.09 2.61 11.48
C LYS A 2 -5.68 1.40 10.75
N ILE A 3 -6.29 0.47 11.49
CA ILE A 3 -6.88 -0.76 10.97
C ILE A 3 -8.36 -0.80 11.33
N ILE A 4 -9.22 -1.09 10.35
CA ILE A 4 -10.66 -1.26 10.52
C ILE A 4 -11.03 -2.67 10.09
N GLU A 5 -11.24 -3.54 11.06
CA GLU A 5 -11.63 -4.93 10.80
C GLU A 5 -13.05 -5.02 10.24
N ASN A 6 -13.31 -6.01 9.40
CA ASN A 6 -14.62 -6.27 8.80
C ASN A 6 -15.21 -5.05 8.04
N PHE A 7 -14.36 -4.25 7.41
CA PHE A 7 -14.81 -3.13 6.57
C PHE A 7 -15.66 -3.61 5.40
N LEU A 8 -15.23 -4.70 4.73
CA LEU A 8 -16.06 -5.49 3.83
C LEU A 8 -16.30 -6.87 4.45
N ASP A 9 -17.52 -7.38 4.33
CA ASP A 9 -17.79 -8.76 4.69
C ASP A 9 -17.31 -9.75 3.59
N VAL A 10 -17.27 -11.04 3.93
CA VAL A 10 -16.81 -12.11 3.03
C VAL A 10 -17.62 -12.18 1.73
N ASN A 11 -18.93 -11.91 1.78
CA ASN A 11 -19.77 -11.95 0.58
C ASN A 11 -19.50 -10.75 -0.32
N GLU A 12 -19.29 -9.56 0.26
CA GLU A 12 -18.90 -8.36 -0.48
C GLU A 12 -17.56 -8.54 -1.19
N VAL A 13 -16.54 -9.08 -0.49
CA VAL A 13 -15.25 -9.42 -1.09
C VAL A 13 -15.42 -10.42 -2.23
N LYS A 14 -16.21 -11.48 -2.02
CA LYS A 14 -16.48 -12.47 -3.06
C LYS A 14 -17.16 -11.87 -4.29
N GLN A 15 -18.13 -10.96 -4.11
CA GLN A 15 -18.78 -10.27 -5.22
C GLN A 15 -17.81 -9.39 -6.01
N ILE A 16 -16.93 -8.66 -5.32
CA ILE A 16 -15.90 -7.84 -5.94
C ILE A 16 -14.96 -8.74 -6.77
N LYS A 17 -14.42 -9.79 -6.17
CA LYS A 17 -13.50 -10.70 -6.86
C LYS A 17 -14.15 -11.38 -8.08
N GLU A 18 -15.39 -11.81 -7.99
CA GLU A 18 -16.10 -12.41 -9.13
C GLU A 18 -16.36 -11.40 -10.25
N HIS A 19 -16.68 -10.13 -9.91
CA HIS A 19 -16.82 -9.05 -10.88
C HIS A 19 -15.53 -8.85 -11.69
N TYR A 20 -14.36 -8.86 -11.02
CA TYR A 20 -13.06 -8.61 -11.66
C TYR A 20 -12.35 -9.87 -12.17
N LYS A 21 -12.88 -11.06 -11.95
CA LYS A 21 -12.24 -12.33 -12.32
C LYS A 21 -11.86 -12.42 -13.81
N ASN A 22 -12.75 -11.93 -14.68
CA ASN A 22 -12.57 -11.95 -16.14
C ASN A 22 -12.50 -10.52 -16.71
N HIS A 23 -12.27 -9.53 -15.86
CA HIS A 23 -12.20 -8.14 -16.28
C HIS A 23 -10.89 -7.85 -17.00
N SER A 24 -10.95 -7.06 -18.08
CA SER A 24 -9.74 -6.56 -18.74
C SER A 24 -9.18 -5.41 -17.93
N PHE A 25 -7.95 -5.54 -17.47
CA PHE A 25 -7.27 -4.46 -16.78
C PHE A 25 -6.92 -3.33 -17.73
N THR A 26 -7.10 -2.09 -17.29
CA THR A 26 -6.78 -0.90 -18.09
C THR A 26 -5.28 -0.61 -18.14
N CYS A 27 -4.54 -1.06 -17.12
CA CYS A 27 -3.09 -1.02 -17.05
C CYS A 27 -2.56 -2.42 -16.71
N ASN A 28 -1.53 -2.86 -17.43
CA ASN A 28 -0.79 -4.09 -17.11
C ASN A 28 0.67 -3.85 -17.49
N ILE A 29 1.52 -3.67 -16.49
CA ILE A 29 2.96 -3.37 -16.67
C ILE A 29 3.86 -4.53 -16.22
N GLY A 30 3.33 -5.74 -16.13
CA GLY A 30 4.07 -6.94 -15.74
C GLY A 30 4.07 -7.18 -14.24
N ASP A 31 4.42 -6.17 -13.44
CA ASP A 31 4.51 -6.28 -11.98
C ASP A 31 3.14 -6.20 -11.30
N TYR A 32 2.23 -5.44 -11.89
CA TYR A 32 0.85 -5.35 -11.47
C TYR A 32 -0.09 -5.04 -12.64
N ALA A 33 -1.34 -5.42 -12.47
CA ALA A 33 -2.44 -5.03 -13.34
C ALA A 33 -3.49 -4.28 -12.52
N ASN A 34 -4.04 -3.20 -13.07
CA ASN A 34 -5.06 -2.43 -12.39
C ASN A 34 -6.18 -1.95 -13.32
N THR A 35 -7.30 -1.62 -12.73
CA THR A 35 -8.43 -0.95 -13.38
C THR A 35 -9.17 -0.10 -12.36
N GLU A 36 -9.82 0.97 -12.80
CA GLU A 36 -10.70 1.73 -11.92
C GLU A 36 -11.85 0.86 -11.42
N VAL A 37 -12.23 1.04 -10.17
CA VAL A 37 -13.39 0.37 -9.60
C VAL A 37 -14.65 0.86 -10.30
N ASP A 38 -15.48 -0.08 -10.76
CA ASP A 38 -16.77 0.22 -11.38
C ASP A 38 -17.61 1.13 -10.48
N GLN A 39 -18.08 2.25 -11.02
CA GLN A 39 -18.79 3.28 -10.25
C GLN A 39 -20.07 2.75 -9.59
N LYS A 40 -20.76 1.81 -10.23
CA LYS A 40 -21.95 1.18 -9.67
C LYS A 40 -21.59 0.28 -8.48
N LEU A 41 -20.51 -0.48 -8.60
CA LEU A 41 -19.98 -1.31 -7.51
C LEU A 41 -19.44 -0.44 -6.38
N PHE A 42 -18.71 0.62 -6.71
CA PHE A 42 -18.21 1.59 -5.75
C PHE A 42 -19.33 2.22 -4.94
N ASN A 43 -20.36 2.77 -5.60
CA ASN A 43 -21.48 3.42 -4.91
C ASN A 43 -22.24 2.43 -4.02
N LYS A 44 -22.42 1.19 -4.47
CA LYS A 44 -23.18 0.19 -3.71
C LYS A 44 -22.42 -0.36 -2.50
N MET A 45 -21.12 -0.60 -2.62
CA MET A 45 -20.37 -1.36 -1.62
C MET A 45 -19.32 -0.54 -0.85
N LEU A 46 -18.79 0.51 -1.43
CA LEU A 46 -17.67 1.24 -0.86
C LEU A 46 -18.05 2.62 -0.34
N HIS A 47 -18.82 3.39 -1.10
CA HIS A 47 -19.14 4.78 -0.75
C HIS A 47 -19.81 4.90 0.62
N GLU A 48 -20.86 4.11 0.89
CA GLU A 48 -21.56 4.13 2.18
C GLU A 48 -20.62 3.78 3.34
N LYS A 49 -19.69 2.86 3.11
CA LYS A 49 -18.70 2.45 4.11
C LYS A 49 -17.64 3.53 4.35
N PHE A 50 -17.18 4.21 3.30
CA PHE A 50 -16.23 5.31 3.46
C PHE A 50 -16.83 6.49 4.24
N ILE A 51 -18.13 6.80 4.05
CA ILE A 51 -18.83 7.81 4.86
C ILE A 51 -18.75 7.48 6.37
N THR A 52 -18.74 6.19 6.73
CA THR A 52 -18.60 5.79 8.14
C THR A 52 -17.20 5.95 8.71
N LEU A 53 -16.18 6.04 7.86
CA LEU A 53 -14.79 6.20 8.28
C LEU A 53 -14.39 7.67 8.43
N PHE A 54 -15.01 8.55 7.67
CA PHE A 54 -14.66 9.95 7.56
C PHE A 54 -15.93 10.79 7.63
N ASP A 55 -15.98 11.79 8.51
CA ASP A 55 -17.11 12.72 8.65
C ASP A 55 -17.36 13.49 7.35
N SER A 56 -16.28 13.81 6.64
CA SER A 56 -16.30 14.33 5.28
C SER A 56 -15.07 13.81 4.55
N TYR A 57 -15.20 13.55 3.28
CA TYR A 57 -14.06 13.15 2.46
C TYR A 57 -14.23 13.59 1.02
N LYS A 58 -13.09 13.76 0.37
CA LYS A 58 -12.99 13.94 -1.07
C LYS A 58 -12.06 12.84 -1.61
N ILE A 59 -12.58 12.04 -2.52
CA ILE A 59 -11.77 11.08 -3.26
C ILE A 59 -10.94 11.88 -4.26
N THR A 60 -9.63 11.81 -4.12
CA THR A 60 -8.71 12.56 -5.00
C THR A 60 -8.34 11.80 -6.24
N GLN A 61 -8.52 10.49 -6.21
CA GLN A 61 -8.29 9.59 -7.33
C GLN A 61 -9.34 8.48 -7.28
N ALA A 62 -9.83 8.04 -8.43
CA ALA A 62 -10.74 6.90 -8.52
C ALA A 62 -10.17 5.70 -7.75
N SER A 63 -11.04 4.98 -7.05
CA SER A 63 -10.65 3.72 -6.40
C SER A 63 -10.14 2.73 -7.46
N ILE A 64 -9.07 2.05 -7.14
CA ILE A 64 -8.37 1.15 -8.05
C ILE A 64 -8.49 -0.27 -7.53
N TYR A 65 -9.04 -1.17 -8.34
CA TYR A 65 -8.82 -2.60 -8.16
C TYR A 65 -7.46 -2.95 -8.75
N GLN A 66 -6.60 -3.56 -7.96
CA GLN A 66 -5.25 -3.93 -8.40
C GLN A 66 -4.96 -5.41 -8.13
N ARG A 67 -4.28 -6.04 -9.08
CA ARG A 67 -3.69 -7.36 -8.96
C ARG A 67 -2.18 -7.22 -9.01
N CYS A 68 -1.52 -7.53 -7.91
CA CYS A 68 -0.07 -7.43 -7.79
C CYS A 68 0.54 -8.80 -8.03
N TYR A 69 1.43 -8.90 -9.01
CA TYR A 69 2.21 -10.09 -9.31
C TYR A 69 3.57 -10.09 -8.62
N LEU A 70 4.08 -8.89 -8.34
CA LEU A 70 5.30 -8.67 -7.59
C LEU A 70 5.01 -7.75 -6.39
N PRO A 71 5.81 -7.82 -5.32
CA PRO A 71 5.69 -6.91 -4.19
C PRO A 71 6.10 -5.49 -4.58
N PHE A 72 5.46 -4.50 -3.97
CA PHE A 72 5.89 -3.12 -4.09
C PHE A 72 7.06 -2.86 -3.14
N GLY A 73 8.14 -2.28 -3.67
CA GLY A 73 9.24 -1.73 -2.89
C GLY A 73 8.82 -0.53 -2.04
N ILE A 74 9.77 0.05 -1.30
CA ILE A 74 9.48 1.25 -0.50
C ILE A 74 9.06 2.39 -1.41
N HIS A 75 7.95 3.00 -1.05
CA HIS A 75 7.40 4.16 -1.76
C HIS A 75 6.45 4.96 -0.86
N THR A 76 5.98 6.07 -1.38
CA THR A 76 4.84 6.83 -0.86
C THR A 76 3.76 6.91 -1.93
N ASP A 77 2.53 7.15 -1.50
CA ASP A 77 1.39 7.38 -2.39
C ASP A 77 1.16 8.88 -2.68
N SER A 78 2.19 9.70 -2.51
CA SER A 78 2.09 11.14 -2.76
C SER A 78 1.74 11.45 -4.21
N LYS A 79 0.90 12.46 -4.44
CA LYS A 79 0.43 12.85 -5.79
C LYS A 79 1.55 13.19 -6.76
N THR A 80 2.65 13.71 -6.27
CA THR A 80 3.81 14.10 -7.09
C THR A 80 4.46 12.95 -7.83
N ARG A 81 4.29 11.71 -7.34
CA ARG A 81 4.78 10.51 -8.04
C ARG A 81 3.96 10.21 -9.31
N MET A 82 2.65 10.48 -9.27
CA MET A 82 1.74 10.16 -10.37
C MET A 82 1.55 11.32 -11.37
N ASP A 83 1.73 12.54 -10.92
CA ASP A 83 1.61 13.75 -11.74
C ASP A 83 2.58 14.83 -11.26
N PRO A 84 3.79 14.90 -11.81
CA PRO A 84 4.82 15.86 -11.41
C PRO A 84 4.44 17.32 -11.67
N THR A 85 3.36 17.58 -12.41
CA THR A 85 2.88 18.94 -12.69
C THR A 85 1.96 19.48 -11.60
N ARG A 86 1.50 18.63 -10.68
CA ARG A 86 0.66 19.05 -9.56
C ARG A 86 1.52 19.51 -8.38
N SER A 87 1.05 20.56 -7.71
CA SER A 87 1.66 21.03 -6.46
C SER A 87 1.73 19.89 -5.44
N VAL A 88 2.79 19.89 -4.63
CA VAL A 88 3.03 18.92 -3.57
C VAL A 88 1.89 18.97 -2.57
N ASP A 89 0.86 18.18 -2.80
CA ASP A 89 -0.22 17.97 -1.86
C ASP A 89 0.14 16.70 -1.07
N THR A 90 0.76 16.93 0.07
CA THR A 90 1.22 15.86 0.97
C THR A 90 0.14 15.44 1.96
N GLU A 91 -0.98 16.17 1.96
CA GLU A 91 -2.11 15.87 2.84
C GLU A 91 -2.99 14.78 2.25
N GLY A 92 -3.64 14.03 3.14
CA GLY A 92 -4.56 12.99 2.79
C GLY A 92 -4.11 11.60 3.24
N VAL A 93 -5.00 10.65 3.03
CA VAL A 93 -4.82 9.26 3.43
C VAL A 93 -4.96 8.30 2.26
N ALA A 94 -4.23 7.20 2.32
CA ALA A 94 -4.43 6.02 1.50
C ALA A 94 -5.22 4.99 2.30
N VAL A 95 -6.16 4.31 1.65
CA VAL A 95 -6.92 3.19 2.19
C VAL A 95 -6.67 1.99 1.30
N LEU A 96 -6.09 0.94 1.87
CA LEU A 96 -5.92 -0.36 1.24
C LEU A 96 -6.96 -1.33 1.80
N ILE A 97 -7.67 -2.03 0.93
CA ILE A 97 -8.62 -3.06 1.30
C ILE A 97 -8.15 -4.39 0.66
N PRO A 98 -7.51 -5.27 1.44
CA PRO A 98 -7.15 -6.61 0.98
C PRO A 98 -8.37 -7.41 0.53
N LEU A 99 -8.27 -8.01 -0.63
CA LEU A 99 -9.25 -8.96 -1.17
C LEU A 99 -8.71 -10.40 -1.12
N ASP A 100 -7.49 -10.58 -0.65
CA ASP A 100 -6.85 -11.84 -0.29
C ASP A 100 -6.36 -11.79 1.14
N GLU A 101 -6.09 -12.96 1.73
CA GLU A 101 -5.50 -13.12 3.04
C GLU A 101 -4.45 -14.24 3.01
N GLY A 102 -3.46 -14.18 3.89
CA GLY A 102 -2.42 -15.18 3.99
C GLY A 102 -1.24 -14.72 4.83
N GLU A 103 -0.51 -15.67 5.39
CA GLU A 103 0.64 -15.43 6.26
C GLU A 103 1.76 -14.59 5.59
N HIS A 104 1.82 -14.65 4.26
CA HIS A 104 2.86 -13.96 3.48
C HIS A 104 2.40 -12.64 2.85
N PHE A 105 1.16 -12.21 3.10
CA PHE A 105 0.65 -10.95 2.61
C PHE A 105 0.75 -9.89 3.71
N ASN A 106 1.82 -9.10 3.65
CA ASN A 106 2.04 -8.04 4.63
C ASN A 106 2.17 -6.67 3.94
N THR A 107 1.73 -5.64 4.64
CA THR A 107 2.05 -4.24 4.36
C THR A 107 2.81 -3.70 5.56
N VAL A 108 3.99 -3.15 5.30
CA VAL A 108 4.83 -2.49 6.31
C VAL A 108 4.72 -0.99 6.12
N VAL A 109 4.49 -0.26 7.20
CA VAL A 109 4.39 1.20 7.20
C VAL A 109 5.39 1.76 8.20
N TRP A 110 6.15 2.76 7.78
CA TRP A 110 7.10 3.49 8.63
C TRP A 110 6.57 4.87 9.01
N LYS A 111 7.14 5.47 10.05
CA LYS A 111 6.77 6.82 10.52
C LYS A 111 7.34 7.91 9.63
N GLU A 112 8.41 7.62 8.92
CA GLU A 112 9.06 8.55 8.01
C GLU A 112 8.13 8.91 6.85
N LYS A 113 8.17 10.19 6.49
CA LYS A 113 7.32 10.79 5.46
C LYS A 113 8.20 11.45 4.41
N CYS A 114 7.85 11.21 3.15
CA CYS A 114 8.51 11.84 2.00
C CYS A 114 7.44 12.34 1.03
N ALA A 115 7.62 13.57 0.55
CA ALA A 115 6.67 14.17 -0.39
C ALA A 115 6.86 13.66 -1.82
N ASN A 116 8.07 13.19 -2.17
CA ASN A 116 8.43 12.79 -3.52
C ASN A 116 9.59 11.78 -3.54
N ASN A 117 9.90 11.25 -4.73
CA ASN A 117 10.99 10.28 -4.90
C ASN A 117 12.39 10.86 -4.65
N GLU A 118 12.58 12.18 -4.82
CA GLU A 118 13.89 12.81 -4.55
C GLU A 118 14.17 12.81 -3.06
N GLU A 119 13.16 13.09 -2.23
CA GLU A 119 13.27 12.99 -0.77
C GLU A 119 13.53 11.55 -0.31
N ILE A 120 12.88 10.55 -0.93
CA ILE A 120 13.14 9.14 -0.66
C ILE A 120 14.59 8.81 -1.00
N THR A 121 15.07 9.21 -2.18
CA THR A 121 16.44 8.97 -2.62
C THR A 121 17.44 9.66 -1.71
N GLN A 122 17.16 10.90 -1.28
CA GLN A 122 18.00 11.62 -0.33
C GLN A 122 18.06 10.91 1.02
N LEU A 123 16.90 10.50 1.53
CA LEU A 123 16.79 9.77 2.79
C LEU A 123 17.59 8.45 2.75
N ILE A 124 17.47 7.68 1.66
CA ILE A 124 18.27 6.46 1.44
C ILE A 124 19.76 6.79 1.46
N THR A 125 20.18 7.85 0.76
CA THR A 125 21.58 8.27 0.68
C THR A 125 22.13 8.66 2.04
N ASP A 126 21.34 9.40 2.82
CA ASP A 126 21.73 9.85 4.15
C ASP A 126 21.93 8.66 5.11
N PHE A 127 21.04 7.66 5.05
CA PHE A 127 21.09 6.49 5.92
C PHE A 127 22.14 5.46 5.52
N VAL A 128 22.38 5.24 4.23
CA VAL A 128 23.44 4.31 3.76
C VAL A 128 24.82 4.76 4.24
N ASN A 129 25.01 6.04 4.49
CA ASN A 129 26.27 6.61 4.99
C ASN A 129 26.36 6.62 6.52
N LEU A 130 25.32 6.21 7.26
CA LEU A 130 25.38 6.14 8.72
C LEU A 130 26.17 4.91 9.20
N PRO A 131 26.93 5.04 10.31
CA PRO A 131 27.58 3.91 10.95
C PRO A 131 26.55 2.85 11.40
N ASN A 132 26.90 1.57 11.23
CA ASN A 132 26.04 0.43 11.58
C ASN A 132 25.65 0.35 13.08
N ASP A 133 26.33 1.06 13.95
CA ASP A 133 26.03 1.12 15.38
C ASP A 133 24.79 1.95 15.76
N LYS A 134 24.20 2.66 14.80
CA LYS A 134 22.95 3.44 14.98
C LYS A 134 21.68 2.74 14.49
N VAL A 135 21.73 1.44 14.25
CA VAL A 135 20.56 0.64 13.82
C VAL A 135 19.50 0.60 14.91
N GLN A 136 18.35 1.22 14.67
CA GLN A 136 17.25 1.32 15.65
C GLN A 136 16.30 0.13 15.66
N ASN A 137 16.16 -0.64 14.57
CA ASN A 137 15.16 -1.70 14.44
C ASN A 137 15.70 -2.89 13.64
N SER A 138 16.57 -3.69 14.24
CA SER A 138 17.25 -4.81 13.58
C SER A 138 16.35 -5.99 13.16
N ASN A 139 15.10 -6.06 13.61
CA ASN A 139 14.31 -7.29 13.55
C ASN A 139 13.16 -7.30 12.54
N ILE A 140 12.89 -6.21 11.81
CA ILE A 140 11.77 -6.16 10.84
C ILE A 140 11.98 -7.17 9.70
N THR A 141 13.22 -7.34 9.25
CA THR A 141 13.57 -8.26 8.16
C THR A 141 13.44 -9.73 8.55
N GLU A 142 13.43 -10.07 9.84
CA GLU A 142 13.24 -11.44 10.33
C GLU A 142 11.74 -11.81 10.42
N GLU A 143 10.88 -10.82 10.71
CA GLU A 143 9.43 -11.03 10.84
C GLU A 143 8.69 -10.96 9.49
N VAL A 144 9.25 -10.25 8.51
CA VAL A 144 8.61 -10.01 7.22
C VAL A 144 9.63 -10.22 6.11
N ASP A 145 9.35 -11.10 5.15
CA ASP A 145 10.21 -11.32 3.98
C ASP A 145 10.14 -10.10 3.05
N LEU A 146 11.04 -9.15 3.27
CA LEU A 146 11.22 -7.96 2.43
C LEU A 146 12.35 -8.11 1.41
N ASP A 147 12.97 -9.30 1.31
CA ASP A 147 14.16 -9.53 0.49
C ASP A 147 14.00 -9.14 -0.97
N PHE A 148 12.79 -9.27 -1.48
CA PHE A 148 12.49 -8.96 -2.86
C PHE A 148 12.34 -7.45 -3.12
N ALA A 149 11.86 -6.69 -2.16
CA ALA A 149 11.58 -5.26 -2.31
C ALA A 149 12.85 -4.39 -2.36
N TRP A 150 14.05 -5.00 -2.21
CA TRP A 150 15.28 -4.28 -1.94
C TRP A 150 16.42 -4.72 -2.84
N GLU A 151 16.99 -3.78 -3.56
CA GLU A 151 18.36 -3.93 -4.02
C GLU A 151 19.30 -3.97 -2.81
N LYS A 152 20.46 -4.62 -2.96
CA LYS A 152 21.40 -4.93 -1.86
C LYS A 152 21.75 -3.79 -0.89
N GLY A 153 21.56 -2.52 -1.28
CA GLY A 153 21.80 -1.32 -0.46
C GLY A 153 20.62 -0.92 0.42
N GLU A 154 19.40 -1.33 0.06
CA GLU A 154 18.18 -0.85 0.71
C GLU A 154 17.86 -1.60 2.01
N ARG A 155 18.37 -2.82 2.22
CA ARG A 155 18.21 -3.53 3.49
C ARG A 155 18.74 -2.75 4.67
N ASN A 156 19.92 -2.12 4.53
CA ASN A 156 20.48 -1.30 5.60
C ASN A 156 19.61 -0.07 5.87
N PHE A 157 18.95 0.46 4.84
CA PHE A 157 18.06 1.61 4.97
C PHE A 157 16.88 1.35 5.90
N CYS A 158 16.22 0.20 5.81
CA CYS A 158 15.08 -0.13 6.68
C CYS A 158 15.44 -0.22 8.14
N ASN A 159 16.67 -0.62 8.44
CA ASN A 159 17.14 -0.69 9.81
C ASN A 159 17.22 0.69 10.47
N HIS A 160 17.20 1.77 9.69
CA HIS A 160 17.21 3.14 10.16
C HIS A 160 15.84 3.79 10.21
N LEU A 161 14.81 3.15 9.60
CA LEU A 161 13.44 3.64 9.64
C LEU A 161 12.74 3.25 10.94
N THR A 162 11.84 4.11 11.38
CA THR A 162 11.01 3.86 12.57
C THR A 162 9.73 3.15 12.15
N LEU A 163 9.56 1.90 12.56
CA LEU A 163 8.34 1.14 12.26
C LEU A 163 7.12 1.83 12.87
N ASP A 164 6.10 2.06 12.05
CA ASP A 164 4.75 2.42 12.49
C ASP A 164 3.89 1.17 12.71
N GLY A 165 3.98 0.20 11.80
CA GLY A 165 3.35 -1.10 11.95
C GLY A 165 3.58 -2.05 10.79
N VAL A 166 3.37 -3.34 11.09
CA VAL A 166 3.25 -4.42 10.10
C VAL A 166 1.82 -4.91 10.12
N TYR A 167 1.19 -4.93 8.97
CA TYR A 167 -0.16 -5.42 8.84
C TYR A 167 -0.19 -6.70 8.01
N ASN A 168 -0.54 -7.81 8.65
CA ASN A 168 -0.84 -9.07 7.97
C ASN A 168 -2.23 -8.97 7.34
N TRP A 169 -2.33 -9.18 6.04
CA TRP A 169 -3.56 -9.01 5.30
C TRP A 169 -4.66 -9.95 5.81
N LYS A 170 -5.77 -9.35 6.20
CA LYS A 170 -7.03 -10.04 6.51
C LYS A 170 -8.08 -9.59 5.50
N LEU A 171 -8.85 -10.54 5.02
CA LEU A 171 -9.88 -10.33 4.03
C LEU A 171 -10.85 -9.22 4.44
N GLY A 172 -11.06 -8.25 3.56
CA GLY A 172 -12.05 -7.18 3.76
C GLY A 172 -11.74 -6.17 4.86
N THR A 173 -10.54 -6.17 5.42
CA THR A 173 -10.10 -5.14 6.38
C THR A 173 -9.71 -3.87 5.63
N ALA A 174 -9.96 -2.68 6.19
CA ALA A 174 -9.39 -1.44 5.67
C ALA A 174 -8.16 -1.05 6.49
N VAL A 175 -7.04 -0.84 5.80
CA VAL A 175 -5.78 -0.34 6.37
C VAL A 175 -5.57 1.08 5.88
N ILE A 176 -5.33 2.01 6.80
CA ILE A 176 -5.29 3.45 6.54
C ILE A 176 -3.96 4.01 7.02
N TRP A 177 -3.27 4.76 6.16
CA TRP A 177 -2.06 5.51 6.50
C TRP A 177 -2.04 6.85 5.76
N GLU A 178 -1.16 7.75 6.18
CA GLU A 178 -0.96 9.01 5.47
C GLU A 178 -0.25 8.76 4.13
N ARG A 179 -0.69 9.41 3.06
CA ARG A 179 -0.19 9.16 1.70
C ARG A 179 1.32 9.37 1.54
N ASN A 180 1.89 10.23 2.33
CA ASN A 180 3.32 10.55 2.33
C ASN A 180 4.15 9.64 3.25
N GLN A 181 3.54 8.72 4.03
CA GLN A 181 4.28 7.74 4.80
C GLN A 181 4.95 6.70 3.89
N LEU A 182 6.19 6.37 4.22
CA LEU A 182 6.90 5.27 3.57
C LEU A 182 6.20 3.95 3.90
N HIS A 183 5.98 3.14 2.87
CA HIS A 183 5.42 1.81 3.03
C HIS A 183 5.93 0.86 1.94
N ALA A 184 5.80 -0.45 2.20
CA ALA A 184 6.18 -1.51 1.27
C ALA A 184 5.33 -2.76 1.49
N SER A 185 5.38 -3.68 0.54
CA SER A 185 4.79 -5.01 0.71
C SER A 185 5.87 -6.07 0.92
N SER A 186 5.55 -7.12 1.70
CA SER A 186 6.40 -8.31 1.82
C SER A 186 6.48 -9.09 0.51
N ASP A 187 7.51 -9.91 0.37
CA ASP A 187 7.59 -10.89 -0.70
C ASP A 187 6.61 -12.05 -0.47
N PHE A 188 5.61 -12.12 -1.32
CA PHE A 188 4.62 -13.20 -1.35
C PHE A 188 4.84 -14.17 -2.50
N THR A 189 5.78 -13.88 -3.41
CA THR A 189 5.91 -14.58 -4.71
C THR A 189 6.34 -16.05 -4.57
N LYS A 190 7.01 -16.41 -3.48
CA LYS A 190 7.39 -17.77 -3.17
C LYS A 190 6.19 -18.69 -2.89
N HIS A 191 5.06 -18.11 -2.49
CA HIS A 191 3.88 -18.82 -2.01
C HIS A 191 2.64 -18.59 -2.86
N HIS A 192 2.53 -17.41 -3.49
CA HIS A 192 1.35 -16.96 -4.21
C HIS A 192 1.73 -16.35 -5.56
N LYS A 193 0.89 -16.57 -6.57
CA LYS A 193 1.11 -16.02 -7.93
C LYS A 193 0.76 -14.53 -8.02
N TYR A 194 -0.16 -14.08 -7.21
CA TYR A 194 -0.62 -12.70 -7.15
C TYR A 194 -1.41 -12.47 -5.86
N LYS A 195 -1.68 -11.23 -5.56
CA LYS A 195 -2.63 -10.78 -4.53
C LYS A 195 -3.49 -9.65 -5.05
N ASP A 196 -4.75 -9.63 -4.63
CA ASP A 196 -5.75 -8.63 -5.04
C ASP A 196 -6.07 -7.66 -3.89
N ALA A 197 -6.23 -6.39 -4.23
CA ALA A 197 -6.65 -5.35 -3.29
C ALA A 197 -7.43 -4.24 -4.00
N ILE A 198 -8.16 -3.45 -3.22
CA ILE A 198 -8.63 -2.12 -3.63
C ILE A 198 -7.81 -1.06 -2.91
N THR A 199 -7.38 -0.05 -3.63
CA THR A 199 -6.72 1.13 -3.07
C THR A 199 -7.52 2.38 -3.41
N THR A 200 -7.70 3.26 -2.44
CA THR A 200 -8.42 4.54 -2.60
C THR A 200 -7.66 5.64 -1.87
N PHE A 201 -7.64 6.84 -2.45
CA PHE A 201 -6.95 7.99 -1.90
C PHE A 201 -7.93 9.12 -1.59
N PHE A 202 -7.76 9.72 -0.41
CA PHE A 202 -8.65 10.73 0.15
C PHE A 202 -7.88 11.99 0.56
N GLU A 203 -8.59 13.13 0.48
CA GLU A 203 -8.28 14.42 1.11
C GLU A 203 -9.29 14.74 2.20
#